data_1456a54ae927bd6ea51690a7746bf26d
#
_entry.id   1456a54ae927bd6ea51690a7746bf26d
#
_cell.length_a   1.000
_cell.length_b   1.000
_cell.length_c   1.000
_cell.angle_alpha   90.00
_cell.angle_beta   90.00
_cell.angle_gamma   90.00
#
_symmetry.space_group_name_H-M   'P 1'
#
loop_
_entity.id
_entity.type
_entity.pdbx_description
1 polymer ?
#
loop_
_entity_poly.entity_id
_entity_poly.type
_entity_poly.pdbx_seq_one_letter_code
_entity_poly.pdbx_strand_id
1 'polypeptide(L)'
;DDYMLPFHRLVMCDNGRLPVRSSVRAAAVDCFARKAVRIASGTTGAVPLGFELAPASGMYAQLQEISTMPVLQPNLLLRAGVIDPDFRGEVNALFTFMGKEDFAYVEKGERVAQMISTCFLQAPFHLVARLPYSGRGRTAGYTKAMEAVAPCPDIDLGHPIKPTRQNQQPLWAG
;
A
#
# COMPACT_ATOMS: atom_id res chain seq x y z
N ASP A 1 -2.63 -23.73 -13.46
CA ASP A 1 -1.75 -23.00 -14.40
C ASP A 1 -2.22 -21.57 -14.71
N ASP A 2 -3.16 -21.03 -13.94
CA ASP A 2 -3.74 -19.70 -14.14
C ASP A 2 -2.83 -18.52 -13.74
N TYR A 3 -1.67 -18.82 -13.14
CA TYR A 3 -0.77 -17.82 -12.59
C TYR A 3 0.30 -17.27 -13.56
N MET A 4 0.34 -17.75 -14.78
CA MET A 4 1.40 -17.43 -15.76
C MET A 4 1.00 -16.43 -16.85
N LEU A 5 -0.11 -15.71 -16.67
CA LEU A 5 -0.56 -14.75 -17.69
C LEU A 5 0.16 -13.41 -17.54
N PRO A 6 0.61 -12.79 -18.64
CA PRO A 6 1.39 -11.56 -18.62
C PRO A 6 0.55 -10.29 -18.36
N PHE A 7 -0.73 -10.42 -18.05
CA PHE A 7 -1.63 -9.29 -17.82
C PHE A 7 -2.45 -9.47 -16.55
N HIS A 8 -2.83 -8.35 -15.95
CA HIS A 8 -3.71 -8.34 -14.79
C HIS A 8 -5.13 -8.80 -15.19
N ARG A 9 -5.77 -9.52 -14.29
CA ARG A 9 -7.20 -9.82 -14.39
C ARG A 9 -7.99 -8.87 -13.52
N LEU A 10 -9.10 -8.38 -14.02
CA LEU A 10 -9.93 -7.42 -13.32
C LEU A 10 -11.39 -7.80 -13.48
N VAL A 11 -12.14 -7.74 -12.36
CA VAL A 11 -13.58 -7.89 -12.33
C VAL A 11 -14.20 -6.57 -11.91
N MET A 12 -15.15 -6.06 -12.68
CA MET A 12 -15.83 -4.82 -12.33
C MET A 12 -16.93 -5.07 -11.32
N CYS A 13 -16.97 -4.27 -10.27
CA CYS A 13 -18.10 -4.17 -9.37
C CYS A 13 -19.20 -3.28 -9.98
N ASP A 14 -20.43 -3.40 -9.49
CA ASP A 14 -21.55 -2.55 -9.90
C ASP A 14 -21.21 -1.06 -9.73
N ASN A 15 -21.52 -0.27 -10.76
CA ASN A 15 -21.18 1.16 -10.82
C ASN A 15 -19.68 1.50 -10.73
N GLY A 16 -18.80 0.51 -10.89
CA GLY A 16 -17.36 0.74 -11.01
C GLY A 16 -17.02 1.39 -12.35
N ARG A 17 -15.86 2.05 -12.37
CA ARG A 17 -15.26 2.58 -13.59
C ARG A 17 -13.92 1.89 -13.82
N LEU A 18 -13.71 1.42 -15.06
CA LEU A 18 -12.44 0.80 -15.43
C LEU A 18 -11.27 1.78 -15.19
N PRO A 19 -10.18 1.35 -14.53
CA PRO A 19 -8.96 2.14 -14.44
C PRO A 19 -8.44 2.53 -15.82
N VAL A 20 -8.03 3.78 -15.98
CA VAL A 20 -7.68 4.34 -17.30
C VAL A 20 -6.23 4.84 -17.30
N ARG A 21 -5.49 4.48 -18.34
CA ARG A 21 -4.18 5.05 -18.59
C ARG A 21 -4.34 6.41 -19.29
N SER A 22 -3.87 7.47 -18.63
CA SER A 22 -4.05 8.85 -19.12
C SER A 22 -3.25 9.14 -20.39
N SER A 23 -2.17 8.41 -20.65
CA SER A 23 -1.39 8.46 -21.88
C SER A 23 -0.77 7.11 -22.19
N VAL A 24 -0.37 6.88 -23.44
CA VAL A 24 0.25 5.61 -23.89
C VAL A 24 1.48 5.23 -23.06
N ARG A 25 2.21 6.20 -22.55
CA ARG A 25 3.46 5.99 -21.79
C ARG A 25 3.31 6.27 -20.28
N ALA A 26 2.09 6.51 -19.79
CA ALA A 26 1.88 6.68 -18.35
C ALA A 26 2.27 5.42 -17.60
N ALA A 27 3.02 5.55 -16.51
CA ALA A 27 3.43 4.44 -15.66
C ALA A 27 2.25 3.84 -14.87
N ALA A 28 1.28 4.68 -14.51
CA ALA A 28 0.13 4.33 -13.71
C ALA A 28 -1.18 4.35 -14.51
N VAL A 29 -2.21 3.73 -13.95
CA VAL A 29 -3.60 3.89 -14.37
C VAL A 29 -4.36 4.69 -13.32
N ASP A 30 -5.21 5.61 -13.76
CA ASP A 30 -6.08 6.41 -12.89
C ASP A 30 -7.22 5.58 -12.36
N CYS A 31 -7.50 5.70 -11.07
CA CYS A 31 -8.57 5.01 -10.35
C CYS A 31 -9.59 6.01 -9.84
N PHE A 32 -10.88 5.62 -9.90
CA PHE A 32 -12.02 6.50 -9.65
C PHE A 32 -12.88 5.96 -8.51
N ALA A 33 -13.43 6.87 -7.71
CA ALA A 33 -14.35 6.52 -6.65
C ALA A 33 -15.66 5.94 -7.24
N ARG A 34 -16.04 4.73 -6.82
CA ARG A 34 -17.29 4.07 -7.27
C ARG A 34 -18.54 4.75 -6.74
N LYS A 35 -18.44 5.33 -5.54
CA LYS A 35 -19.53 6.04 -4.86
C LYS A 35 -18.99 7.24 -4.12
N ALA A 36 -19.88 8.18 -3.80
CA ALA A 36 -19.51 9.28 -2.92
C ALA A 36 -19.20 8.77 -1.51
N VAL A 37 -18.15 9.34 -0.90
CA VAL A 37 -17.70 9.00 0.46
C VAL A 37 -17.45 10.27 1.25
N ARG A 38 -17.83 10.26 2.53
CA ARG A 38 -17.55 11.31 3.50
C ARG A 38 -16.61 10.77 4.57
N ILE A 39 -15.50 11.46 4.81
CA ILE A 39 -14.47 11.05 5.76
C ILE A 39 -14.37 12.12 6.84
N ALA A 40 -14.67 11.77 8.08
CA ALA A 40 -14.62 12.69 9.21
C ALA A 40 -13.18 13.10 9.54
N SER A 41 -13.01 14.33 10.03
CA SER A 41 -11.71 14.83 10.46
C SER A 41 -11.11 13.92 11.55
N GLY A 42 -9.80 13.68 11.46
CA GLY A 42 -9.07 12.78 12.35
C GLY A 42 -9.33 11.30 12.12
N THR A 43 -10.12 10.90 11.11
CA THR A 43 -10.43 9.49 10.84
C THR A 43 -9.88 9.01 9.50
N THR A 44 -9.86 7.68 9.33
CA THR A 44 -9.55 7.04 8.07
C THR A 44 -10.82 6.41 7.50
N GLY A 45 -11.12 6.71 6.23
CA GLY A 45 -12.22 6.14 5.48
C GLY A 45 -11.74 5.37 4.25
N ALA A 46 -12.53 4.39 3.83
CA ALA A 46 -12.29 3.61 2.62
C ALA A 46 -13.11 4.17 1.45
N VAL A 47 -12.45 4.48 0.35
CA VAL A 47 -13.06 4.87 -0.92
C VAL A 47 -12.99 3.67 -1.87
N PRO A 48 -14.12 3.00 -2.14
CA PRO A 48 -14.15 1.84 -3.04
C PRO A 48 -13.89 2.29 -4.48
N LEU A 49 -13.03 1.56 -5.19
CA LEU A 49 -12.64 1.89 -6.56
C LEU A 49 -13.47 1.15 -7.63
N GLY A 50 -14.31 0.21 -7.21
CA GLY A 50 -15.26 -0.44 -8.08
C GLY A 50 -14.69 -1.55 -8.94
N PHE A 51 -13.62 -2.17 -8.53
CA PHE A 51 -13.06 -3.35 -9.18
C PHE A 51 -12.32 -4.27 -8.20
N GLU A 52 -12.30 -5.55 -8.52
CA GLU A 52 -11.41 -6.54 -7.93
C GLU A 52 -10.22 -6.77 -8.86
N LEU A 53 -9.08 -7.10 -8.33
CA LEU A 53 -7.85 -7.24 -9.09
C LEU A 53 -7.11 -8.53 -8.73
N ALA A 54 -6.69 -9.27 -9.76
CA ALA A 54 -5.66 -10.28 -9.64
C ALA A 54 -4.44 -9.80 -10.43
N PRO A 55 -3.38 -9.34 -9.78
CA PRO A 55 -2.14 -8.94 -10.44
C PRO A 55 -1.55 -10.07 -11.29
N ALA A 56 -0.83 -9.71 -12.35
CA ALA A 56 -0.11 -10.67 -13.16
C ALA A 56 0.97 -11.40 -12.32
N SER A 57 1.34 -12.60 -12.75
CA SER A 57 2.37 -13.39 -12.06
C SER A 57 3.66 -12.62 -11.86
N GLY A 58 4.24 -12.67 -10.66
CA GLY A 58 5.46 -11.96 -10.30
C GLY A 58 5.29 -10.44 -10.13
N MET A 59 4.05 -9.97 -10.07
CA MET A 59 3.73 -8.55 -9.88
C MET A 59 2.77 -8.36 -8.71
N TYR A 60 2.87 -7.21 -8.07
CA TYR A 60 1.85 -6.67 -7.18
C TYR A 60 1.39 -5.32 -7.72
N ALA A 61 0.27 -4.82 -7.24
CA ALA A 61 -0.17 -3.48 -7.56
C ALA A 61 -0.07 -2.57 -6.34
N GLN A 62 0.15 -1.28 -6.58
CA GLN A 62 0.29 -0.28 -5.53
C GLN A 62 -0.49 0.98 -5.89
N LEU A 63 -1.35 1.41 -4.96
CA LEU A 63 -2.01 2.69 -5.04
C LEU A 63 -1.05 3.81 -4.62
N GLN A 64 -1.09 4.89 -5.36
CA GLN A 64 -0.33 6.12 -5.13
C GLN A 64 -1.27 7.32 -5.20
N GLU A 65 -0.89 8.40 -4.52
CA GLU A 65 -1.58 9.68 -4.69
C GLU A 65 -1.41 10.20 -6.13
N ILE A 66 -2.46 10.79 -6.65
CA ILE A 66 -2.37 11.57 -7.89
C ILE A 66 -1.75 12.94 -7.58
N SER A 67 -0.96 13.47 -8.51
CA SER A 67 -0.20 14.72 -8.31
C SER A 67 -1.06 15.94 -7.96
N THR A 68 -2.33 15.92 -8.31
CA THR A 68 -3.27 17.01 -7.99
C THR A 68 -3.86 16.94 -6.58
N MET A 69 -3.84 15.76 -5.93
CA MET A 69 -4.45 15.58 -4.61
C MET A 69 -3.85 16.50 -3.53
N PRO A 70 -2.51 16.63 -3.38
CA PRO A 70 -1.92 17.53 -2.39
C PRO A 70 -2.26 19.01 -2.62
N VAL A 71 -2.66 19.40 -3.84
CA VAL A 71 -3.04 20.75 -4.19
C VAL A 71 -4.54 21.00 -3.93
N LEU A 72 -5.39 20.07 -4.36
CA LEU A 72 -6.84 20.21 -4.28
C LEU A 72 -7.39 19.85 -2.89
N GLN A 73 -6.83 18.83 -2.27
CA GLN A 73 -7.24 18.33 -0.94
C GLN A 73 -6.00 18.04 -0.06
N PRO A 74 -5.25 19.06 0.37
CA PRO A 74 -3.94 18.89 1.03
C PRO A 74 -4.01 18.13 2.35
N ASN A 75 -5.17 18.05 2.97
CA ASN A 75 -5.39 17.37 4.23
C ASN A 75 -6.00 15.96 4.07
N LEU A 76 -6.19 15.49 2.85
CA LEU A 76 -6.68 14.15 2.54
C LEU A 76 -5.50 13.28 2.08
N LEU A 77 -5.03 12.43 2.97
CA LEU A 77 -3.79 11.68 2.80
C LEU A 77 -4.09 10.22 2.46
N LEU A 78 -3.59 9.75 1.34
CA LEU A 78 -3.66 8.33 0.99
C LEU A 78 -2.77 7.52 1.97
N ARG A 79 -3.34 6.47 2.52
CA ARG A 79 -2.66 5.52 3.40
C ARG A 79 -2.38 4.23 2.64
N ALA A 80 -2.30 3.11 3.25
CA ALA A 80 -2.03 1.81 2.66
C ALA A 80 -2.43 1.68 1.18
N GLY A 81 -1.70 0.93 0.40
CA GLY A 81 -1.96 0.82 -1.03
C GLY A 81 -1.32 -0.39 -1.72
N VAL A 82 -0.68 -1.28 -0.97
CA VAL A 82 -0.16 -2.53 -1.55
C VAL A 82 -1.31 -3.51 -1.76
N ILE A 83 -1.40 -4.04 -2.97
CA ILE A 83 -2.38 -5.06 -3.38
C ILE A 83 -1.60 -6.29 -3.78
N ASP A 84 -1.63 -7.28 -2.92
CA ASP A 84 -0.89 -8.52 -3.07
C ASP A 84 -1.43 -9.38 -4.24
N PRO A 85 -0.61 -10.25 -4.82
CA PRO A 85 -1.02 -11.11 -5.94
C PRO A 85 -2.19 -12.03 -5.64
N ASP A 86 -2.37 -12.41 -4.39
CA ASP A 86 -3.43 -13.30 -3.90
C ASP A 86 -4.64 -12.57 -3.30
N PHE A 87 -4.64 -11.24 -3.28
CA PHE A 87 -5.82 -10.46 -2.91
C PHE A 87 -6.94 -10.65 -3.94
N ARG A 88 -8.20 -10.79 -3.47
CA ARG A 88 -9.38 -11.03 -4.33
C ARG A 88 -10.58 -10.17 -4.00
N GLY A 89 -10.45 -9.23 -3.06
CA GLY A 89 -11.54 -8.32 -2.71
C GLY A 89 -11.59 -7.09 -3.59
N GLU A 90 -12.63 -6.27 -3.40
CA GLU A 90 -12.71 -4.95 -4.02
C GLU A 90 -11.55 -4.07 -3.56
N VAL A 91 -10.87 -3.43 -4.50
CA VAL A 91 -9.78 -2.51 -4.22
C VAL A 91 -10.34 -1.22 -3.63
N ASN A 92 -9.82 -0.83 -2.48
CA ASN A 92 -10.21 0.40 -1.78
C ASN A 92 -8.99 1.30 -1.59
N ALA A 93 -9.16 2.60 -1.83
CA ALA A 93 -8.20 3.61 -1.43
C ALA A 93 -8.53 4.07 0.00
N LEU A 94 -7.59 3.93 0.92
CA LEU A 94 -7.75 4.36 2.30
C LEU A 94 -7.24 5.77 2.46
N PHE A 95 -8.10 6.70 2.89
CA PHE A 95 -7.73 8.08 3.13
C PHE A 95 -7.93 8.49 4.58
N THR A 96 -6.93 9.16 5.13
CA THR A 96 -7.06 9.87 6.41
C THR A 96 -7.29 11.35 6.11
N PHE A 97 -8.34 11.94 6.69
CA PHE A 97 -8.58 13.37 6.61
C PHE A 97 -8.08 14.06 7.88
N MET A 98 -7.23 15.08 7.71
CA MET A 98 -6.61 15.85 8.80
C MET A 98 -6.92 17.35 8.70
N GLY A 99 -7.99 17.72 7.97
CA GLY A 99 -8.44 19.11 7.82
C GLY A 99 -9.14 19.64 9.08
N LYS A 100 -9.39 20.95 9.08
CA LYS A 100 -10.13 21.65 10.16
C LYS A 100 -11.64 21.54 9.97
N GLU A 101 -12.08 21.24 8.78
CA GLU A 101 -13.48 21.00 8.43
C GLU A 101 -13.94 19.68 9.08
N ASP A 102 -15.21 19.53 9.35
CA ASP A 102 -15.76 18.31 9.97
C ASP A 102 -15.54 17.07 9.09
N PHE A 103 -15.55 17.23 7.76
CA PHE A 103 -15.47 16.15 6.79
C PHE A 103 -14.74 16.57 5.51
N ALA A 104 -14.02 15.63 4.92
CA ALA A 104 -13.69 15.66 3.50
C ALA A 104 -14.77 14.91 2.70
N TYR A 105 -14.98 15.34 1.48
CA TYR A 105 -15.90 14.70 0.53
C TYR A 105 -15.13 14.20 -0.67
N VAL A 106 -15.45 12.97 -1.08
CA VAL A 106 -15.01 12.37 -2.33
C VAL A 106 -16.26 12.13 -3.15
N GLU A 107 -16.33 12.69 -4.35
CA GLU A 107 -17.47 12.54 -5.25
C GLU A 107 -17.43 11.19 -5.99
N LYS A 108 -18.62 10.66 -6.34
CA LYS A 108 -18.70 9.51 -7.24
C LYS A 108 -18.08 9.84 -8.59
N GLY A 109 -17.19 9.00 -9.08
CA GLY A 109 -16.48 9.17 -10.36
C GLY A 109 -15.29 10.11 -10.27
N GLU A 110 -14.99 10.68 -9.11
CA GLU A 110 -13.78 11.47 -8.87
C GLU A 110 -12.53 10.60 -9.03
N ARG A 111 -11.50 11.12 -9.69
CA ARG A 111 -10.19 10.50 -9.75
C ARG A 111 -9.48 10.70 -8.42
N VAL A 112 -9.25 9.63 -7.68
CA VAL A 112 -8.78 9.69 -6.29
C VAL A 112 -7.41 9.09 -6.08
N ALA A 113 -7.01 8.16 -6.91
CA ALA A 113 -5.72 7.48 -6.80
C ALA A 113 -5.22 7.09 -8.19
N GLN A 114 -3.96 6.73 -8.27
CA GLN A 114 -3.38 6.04 -9.42
C GLN A 114 -2.80 4.71 -8.96
N MET A 115 -2.83 3.71 -9.83
CA MET A 115 -2.34 2.37 -9.54
C MET A 115 -1.15 2.04 -10.43
N ILE A 116 -0.05 1.62 -9.82
CA ILE A 116 1.18 1.18 -10.48
C ILE A 116 1.33 -0.32 -10.26
N SER A 117 1.73 -1.05 -11.30
CA SER A 117 2.11 -2.44 -11.19
C SER A 117 3.61 -2.58 -11.12
N THR A 118 4.10 -3.35 -10.17
CA THR A 118 5.53 -3.50 -9.91
C THR A 118 5.90 -4.98 -9.82
N CYS A 119 7.00 -5.36 -10.46
CA CYS A 119 7.58 -6.69 -10.29
C CYS A 119 8.18 -6.81 -8.88
N PHE A 120 8.10 -8.00 -8.31
CA PHE A 120 8.72 -8.28 -7.01
C PHE A 120 9.39 -9.64 -7.00
N LEU A 121 10.35 -9.77 -6.09
CA LEU A 121 11.04 -11.02 -5.83
C LEU A 121 10.80 -11.42 -4.37
N GLN A 122 10.26 -12.60 -4.14
CA GLN A 122 10.12 -13.18 -2.81
C GLN A 122 11.44 -13.84 -2.41
N ALA A 123 12.32 -13.08 -1.75
CA ALA A 123 13.54 -13.62 -1.19
C ALA A 123 13.28 -14.15 0.23
N PRO A 124 13.69 -15.37 0.57
CA PRO A 124 13.58 -15.89 1.93
C PRO A 124 14.49 -15.11 2.88
N PHE A 125 14.05 -14.98 4.13
CA PHE A 125 14.88 -14.40 5.19
C PHE A 125 15.77 -15.48 5.81
N HIS A 126 17.07 -15.19 5.96
CA HIS A 126 18.03 -16.03 6.65
C HIS A 126 18.43 -15.35 7.96
N LEU A 127 18.14 -16.01 9.08
CA LEU A 127 18.57 -15.54 10.38
C LEU A 127 20.07 -15.75 10.55
N VAL A 128 20.80 -14.67 10.77
CA VAL A 128 22.26 -14.68 11.00
C VAL A 128 22.60 -13.95 12.30
N ALA A 129 23.67 -14.36 12.96
CA ALA A 129 24.13 -13.73 14.20
C ALA A 129 24.56 -12.26 13.99
N ARG A 130 25.11 -11.93 12.84
CA ARG A 130 25.43 -10.55 12.42
C ARG A 130 25.48 -10.45 10.90
N LEU A 131 25.23 -9.24 10.40
CA LEU A 131 25.35 -8.95 8.98
C LEU A 131 26.82 -8.87 8.56
N PRO A 132 27.15 -9.19 7.31
CA PRO A 132 28.50 -9.02 6.77
C PRO A 132 28.88 -7.54 6.78
N TYR A 133 30.18 -7.29 6.83
CA TYR A 133 30.73 -5.94 6.76
C TYR A 133 30.31 -5.27 5.44
N SER A 134 29.95 -3.98 5.52
CA SER A 134 29.80 -3.12 4.36
C SER A 134 30.55 -1.81 4.58
N GLY A 135 31.13 -1.22 3.53
CA GLY A 135 31.84 0.06 3.61
C GLY A 135 30.95 1.22 4.08
N ARG A 136 29.63 1.08 4.05
CA ARG A 136 28.66 2.06 4.54
C ARG A 136 28.47 2.00 6.07
N GLY A 137 28.87 0.92 6.71
CA GLY A 137 28.73 0.72 8.14
C GLY A 137 27.27 0.74 8.63
N ARG A 138 27.07 1.05 9.91
CA ARG A 138 25.75 1.13 10.56
C ARG A 138 25.06 2.48 10.42
N THR A 139 25.77 3.50 9.96
CA THR A 139 25.27 4.88 9.88
C THR A 139 24.66 5.17 8.54
N ALA A 140 23.34 5.03 8.43
CA ALA A 140 22.60 5.74 7.39
C ALA A 140 22.52 7.23 7.77
N GLY A 141 22.38 8.15 6.80
CA GLY A 141 22.28 9.60 7.01
C GLY A 141 21.16 10.08 7.97
N TYR A 142 20.47 9.16 8.61
CA TYR A 142 19.45 9.36 9.65
C TYR A 142 20.03 9.70 11.03
N THR A 143 21.31 9.43 11.29
CA THR A 143 21.88 9.50 12.64
C THR A 143 21.82 10.93 13.21
N LYS A 144 22.06 11.96 12.40
CA LYS A 144 21.98 13.35 12.85
C LYS A 144 20.54 13.81 13.14
N ALA A 145 19.55 13.26 12.45
CA ALA A 145 18.15 13.59 12.69
C ALA A 145 17.58 12.87 13.92
N MET A 146 18.06 11.66 14.21
CA MET A 146 17.60 10.88 15.37
C MET A 146 18.30 11.29 16.68
N GLU A 147 19.50 11.88 16.62
CA GLU A 147 20.16 12.47 17.81
C GLU A 147 19.41 13.70 18.35
N ALA A 148 18.55 14.32 17.50
CA ALA A 148 17.69 15.44 17.91
C ALA A 148 16.31 14.99 18.45
N VAL A 149 15.98 13.70 18.36
CA VAL A 149 14.76 13.12 18.94
C VAL A 149 15.14 12.58 20.31
N ALA A 150 14.46 13.04 21.36
CA ALA A 150 14.65 12.51 22.72
C ALA A 150 14.60 10.97 22.67
N PRO A 151 15.51 10.28 23.37
CA PRO A 151 15.49 8.83 23.40
C PRO A 151 14.10 8.37 23.85
N CYS A 152 13.51 7.49 23.06
CA CYS A 152 12.29 6.79 23.48
C CYS A 152 12.61 6.14 24.84
N PRO A 153 11.80 6.36 25.89
CA PRO A 153 12.03 5.68 27.15
C PRO A 153 12.12 4.18 26.86
N ASP A 154 13.12 3.52 27.46
CA ASP A 154 13.39 2.10 27.25
C ASP A 154 12.07 1.32 27.35
N ILE A 155 11.53 0.96 26.20
CA ILE A 155 10.45 -0.01 26.14
C ILE A 155 11.14 -1.33 26.46
N ASP A 156 10.90 -1.84 27.67
CA ASP A 156 11.28 -3.20 28.04
C ASP A 156 10.59 -4.15 27.05
N LEU A 157 11.30 -4.49 26.00
CA LEU A 157 10.89 -5.48 25.00
C LEU A 157 10.97 -6.88 25.61
N GLY A 158 10.53 -7.03 26.88
CA GLY A 158 10.48 -8.27 27.65
C GLY A 158 10.93 -9.47 26.82
N HIS A 159 11.88 -10.19 27.29
CA HIS A 159 12.54 -11.40 26.76
C HIS A 159 12.30 -11.79 25.31
N PRO A 160 13.32 -12.11 24.52
CA PRO A 160 13.19 -12.52 23.12
C PRO A 160 12.07 -13.57 23.00
N ILE A 161 11.07 -13.27 22.15
CA ILE A 161 9.97 -14.17 21.85
C ILE A 161 10.61 -15.51 21.40
N LYS A 162 10.55 -16.51 22.28
CA LYS A 162 10.97 -17.86 21.87
C LYS A 162 10.04 -18.29 20.74
N PRO A 163 10.56 -18.73 19.58
CA PRO A 163 9.71 -19.20 18.51
C PRO A 163 8.86 -20.35 19.04
N THR A 164 7.54 -20.15 19.09
CA THR A 164 6.61 -21.23 19.37
C THR A 164 6.68 -22.24 18.24
N ARG A 165 6.66 -23.54 18.58
CA ARG A 165 6.76 -24.64 17.58
C ARG A 165 5.72 -24.60 16.45
N GLN A 166 4.70 -23.76 16.57
CA GLN A 166 3.67 -23.58 15.53
C GLN A 166 4.14 -22.85 14.27
N ASN A 167 5.25 -22.10 14.33
CA ASN A 167 5.76 -21.34 13.18
C ASN A 167 6.85 -22.10 12.39
N GLN A 168 7.02 -23.40 12.60
CA GLN A 168 8.04 -24.21 11.93
C GLN A 168 7.52 -25.12 10.81
N GLN A 169 6.24 -25.05 10.45
CA GLN A 169 5.78 -25.76 9.26
C GLN A 169 5.99 -24.87 8.03
N PRO A 170 6.79 -25.32 7.06
CA PRO A 170 6.91 -24.61 5.80
C PRO A 170 5.58 -24.68 5.05
N LEU A 171 5.10 -23.53 4.59
CA LEU A 171 3.83 -23.36 3.85
C LEU A 171 3.77 -24.12 2.50
N TRP A 172 4.77 -24.94 2.18
CA TRP A 172 4.84 -25.72 0.93
C TRP A 172 4.82 -27.24 1.12
N ALA A 173 4.53 -27.75 2.31
CA ALA A 173 4.39 -29.17 2.59
C ALA A 173 2.90 -29.55 2.70
N GLY A 174 2.18 -29.44 1.59
CA GLY A 174 0.83 -29.94 1.39
C GLY A 174 0.62 -30.33 -0.06
#